data_1a0c7517c4a17e14d7264de09f90471a
#
_entry.id   1a0c7517c4a17e14d7264de09f90471a
#
_cell.length_a   1.000
_cell.length_b   1.000
_cell.length_c   1.000
_cell.angle_alpha   90.00
_cell.angle_beta   90.00
_cell.angle_gamma   90.00
#
_symmetry.space_group_name_H-M   'P 1'
#
loop_
_entity.id
_entity.type
_entity.pdbx_description
1 polymer ?
#
loop_
_entity_poly.entity_id
_entity_poly.type
_entity_poly.pdbx_seq_one_letter_code
_entity_poly.pdbx_strand_id
1 'polypeptide(L)'
;MSIRNLIAKRPWILAVAVSAIVIAWLASGSMGGRSTGPAYPGSDSVGDGEATPRVQVSSMIAEPVMRQITVYGQTEPARTVEMAAETQGRVVAVQAERGRQIKRGAVILKLDTRDRRARLAQAEASVNEAQTSYAAQLELQQDGYVSETQIAESVAKLEVAKAELTRAQLDLDYMTMRAPFDGALQERAVEIGDFVRVGDQVATFIDNISIIVTGTISEKDVRFVQVDDIGNARLATGQEVTGRIRYISPVADPSTRTFNVELEVPNPDGSVPAGVTAEMKLPGGSEMAHKISPALLTLGADGNIGIKIVDEFNRVEFFEVELALSEQDGVWVTGLPETAKIITVGQGYVAPGQTVDAVLAQPDTALAGTESDNATEQMK
;
A
#
# COMPACT_ATOMS: atom_id res chain seq x y z
N MET A 1 -24.03 17.52 -83.68
CA MET A 1 -24.64 17.87 -82.41
C MET A 1 -23.88 17.05 -81.33
N SER A 2 -23.02 17.70 -80.56
CA SER A 2 -21.98 17.03 -79.71
C SER A 2 -22.60 16.50 -78.41
N ILE A 3 -22.32 15.26 -78.06
CA ILE A 3 -22.75 14.51 -76.90
C ILE A 3 -22.47 15.28 -75.54
N ARG A 4 -21.53 16.23 -75.54
CA ARG A 4 -21.20 17.09 -74.39
C ARG A 4 -22.33 18.01 -73.94
N ASN A 5 -23.30 18.37 -74.76
CA ASN A 5 -24.42 19.27 -74.42
C ASN A 5 -25.64 18.55 -73.83
N LEU A 6 -25.72 17.22 -73.96
CA LEU A 6 -26.83 16.43 -73.39
C LEU A 6 -26.59 16.09 -71.89
N ILE A 7 -25.29 15.96 -71.48
CA ILE A 7 -24.91 15.57 -70.11
C ILE A 7 -25.06 16.74 -69.12
N ALA A 8 -24.91 17.99 -69.60
CA ALA A 8 -24.99 19.18 -68.75
C ALA A 8 -26.38 19.53 -68.22
N LYS A 9 -27.48 19.03 -68.92
CA LYS A 9 -28.86 19.37 -68.56
C LYS A 9 -29.65 18.32 -67.78
N ARG A 10 -29.08 17.12 -67.59
CA ARG A 10 -29.76 16.03 -66.83
C ARG A 10 -28.75 15.15 -66.02
N PRO A 11 -28.35 15.59 -64.87
CA PRO A 11 -27.29 14.85 -64.06
C PRO A 11 -27.73 13.43 -63.60
N TRP A 12 -29.05 13.13 -63.67
CA TRP A 12 -29.55 11.80 -63.32
C TRP A 12 -29.16 10.71 -64.34
N ILE A 13 -28.83 11.06 -65.60
CA ILE A 13 -28.38 10.11 -66.64
C ILE A 13 -27.03 9.55 -66.32
N LEU A 14 -26.10 10.34 -65.66
CA LEU A 14 -24.81 9.89 -65.19
C LEU A 14 -24.99 8.91 -64.00
N ALA A 15 -25.94 9.18 -63.11
CA ALA A 15 -26.18 8.29 -61.96
C ALA A 15 -26.73 6.92 -62.43
N VAL A 16 -27.63 6.91 -63.43
CA VAL A 16 -28.16 5.66 -64.04
C VAL A 16 -27.06 4.88 -64.76
N ALA A 17 -26.17 5.56 -65.49
CA ALA A 17 -25.08 4.91 -66.22
C ALA A 17 -24.06 4.29 -65.21
N VAL A 18 -23.72 4.96 -64.15
CA VAL A 18 -22.82 4.43 -63.10
C VAL A 18 -23.48 3.25 -62.36
N SER A 19 -24.78 3.34 -62.04
CA SER A 19 -25.50 2.22 -61.42
C SER A 19 -25.58 1.01 -62.34
N ALA A 20 -25.77 1.19 -63.65
CA ALA A 20 -25.80 0.09 -64.64
C ALA A 20 -24.40 -0.59 -64.74
N ILE A 21 -23.30 0.19 -64.71
CA ILE A 21 -21.93 -0.35 -64.71
C ILE A 21 -21.65 -1.15 -63.44
N VAL A 22 -22.07 -0.67 -62.25
CA VAL A 22 -21.91 -1.37 -60.99
C VAL A 22 -22.71 -2.66 -60.95
N ILE A 23 -23.94 -2.66 -61.46
CA ILE A 23 -24.77 -3.87 -61.55
C ILE A 23 -24.16 -4.89 -62.53
N ALA A 24 -23.68 -4.42 -63.70
CA ALA A 24 -22.99 -5.29 -64.67
C ALA A 24 -21.69 -5.89 -64.09
N TRP A 25 -20.95 -5.15 -63.26
CA TRP A 25 -19.76 -5.62 -62.58
C TRP A 25 -20.08 -6.64 -61.48
N LEU A 26 -21.10 -6.41 -60.67
CA LEU A 26 -21.63 -7.37 -59.71
C LEU A 26 -22.18 -8.66 -60.39
N ALA A 27 -22.85 -8.54 -61.48
CA ALA A 27 -23.36 -9.70 -62.23
C ALA A 27 -22.23 -10.51 -62.91
N SER A 28 -21.16 -9.86 -63.34
CA SER A 28 -19.98 -10.57 -63.91
C SER A 28 -19.16 -11.33 -62.88
N GLY A 29 -19.20 -10.91 -61.58
CA GLY A 29 -18.55 -11.60 -60.47
C GLY A 29 -19.23 -12.93 -60.07
N SER A 30 -20.52 -13.13 -60.45
CA SER A 30 -21.26 -14.38 -60.11
C SER A 30 -21.14 -15.48 -61.19
N MET A 31 -20.46 -15.19 -62.31
CA MET A 31 -20.26 -16.13 -63.42
C MET A 31 -18.80 -16.58 -63.60
N GLY A 32 -17.96 -16.41 -62.58
CA GLY A 32 -16.57 -16.88 -62.54
C GLY A 32 -16.51 -18.40 -62.32
N GLY A 33 -16.15 -19.10 -63.39
CA GLY A 33 -16.15 -20.50 -63.57
C GLY A 33 -15.40 -21.35 -62.53
N ARG A 34 -15.90 -22.57 -62.40
CA ARG A 34 -15.15 -23.70 -61.90
C ARG A 34 -13.83 -23.81 -62.64
N SER A 35 -12.75 -23.39 -62.01
CA SER A 35 -11.40 -23.74 -62.46
C SER A 35 -11.14 -25.20 -62.06
N THR A 36 -11.16 -26.09 -63.05
CA THR A 36 -10.58 -27.44 -62.97
C THR A 36 -9.03 -27.26 -62.79
N GLY A 37 -8.57 -27.23 -61.54
CA GLY A 37 -7.16 -27.45 -61.23
C GLY A 37 -6.76 -28.90 -61.53
N PRO A 38 -5.50 -29.16 -61.83
CA PRO A 38 -5.02 -30.51 -62.13
C PRO A 38 -5.23 -31.46 -60.92
N ALA A 39 -5.90 -32.60 -61.19
CA ALA A 39 -6.10 -33.63 -60.21
C ALA A 39 -4.74 -34.22 -59.81
N TYR A 40 -4.37 -34.08 -58.54
CA TYR A 40 -3.38 -34.91 -57.91
C TYR A 40 -4.02 -36.28 -57.61
N PRO A 41 -3.45 -37.39 -58.07
CA PRO A 41 -3.92 -38.73 -57.73
C PRO A 41 -3.48 -39.05 -56.31
N GLY A 42 -4.42 -39.23 -55.40
CA GLY A 42 -4.12 -39.74 -54.07
C GLY A 42 -4.84 -39.04 -52.93
N SER A 43 -6.16 -38.93 -52.97
CA SER A 43 -6.92 -38.81 -51.72
C SER A 43 -7.96 -39.95 -51.76
N ASP A 44 -7.51 -41.09 -51.23
CA ASP A 44 -8.43 -42.09 -50.75
C ASP A 44 -9.37 -41.40 -49.75
N SER A 45 -10.66 -41.52 -49.97
CA SER A 45 -11.71 -41.19 -49.06
C SER A 45 -11.50 -41.93 -47.76
N VAL A 46 -10.81 -41.32 -46.82
CA VAL A 46 -10.84 -41.71 -45.43
C VAL A 46 -12.23 -41.36 -44.90
N GLY A 47 -12.95 -42.40 -44.47
CA GLY A 47 -14.31 -42.34 -43.98
C GLY A 47 -14.50 -41.28 -42.89
N ASP A 48 -15.75 -40.81 -42.76
CA ASP A 48 -16.30 -40.01 -41.65
C ASP A 48 -16.18 -40.80 -40.32
N GLY A 49 -14.96 -40.95 -39.81
CA GLY A 49 -14.67 -41.14 -38.41
C GLY A 49 -14.09 -39.83 -37.93
N GLU A 50 -14.81 -39.05 -37.11
CA GLU A 50 -14.27 -37.91 -36.37
C GLU A 50 -12.95 -38.35 -35.73
N ALA A 51 -11.84 -38.01 -36.38
CA ALA A 51 -10.52 -38.27 -35.84
C ALA A 51 -10.41 -37.48 -34.53
N THR A 52 -10.48 -38.16 -33.41
CA THR A 52 -10.36 -37.57 -32.08
C THR A 52 -9.05 -36.77 -32.04
N PRO A 53 -9.09 -35.46 -31.86
CA PRO A 53 -7.87 -34.65 -31.88
C PRO A 53 -6.97 -35.11 -30.73
N ARG A 54 -5.68 -35.30 -31.08
CA ARG A 54 -4.68 -35.68 -30.08
C ARG A 54 -4.11 -34.46 -29.42
N VAL A 55 -4.09 -34.42 -28.08
CA VAL A 55 -3.55 -33.32 -27.25
C VAL A 55 -2.54 -33.87 -26.26
N GLN A 56 -1.52 -33.10 -25.96
CA GLN A 56 -0.59 -33.43 -24.88
C GLN A 56 -1.09 -32.80 -23.59
N VAL A 57 -1.09 -33.58 -22.52
CA VAL A 57 -1.55 -33.16 -21.18
C VAL A 57 -0.44 -33.37 -20.15
N SER A 58 -0.37 -32.48 -19.17
CA SER A 58 0.44 -32.65 -17.97
C SER A 58 -0.46 -32.71 -16.75
N SER A 59 -0.25 -33.73 -15.91
CA SER A 59 -0.95 -33.82 -14.62
C SER A 59 -0.20 -32.93 -13.60
N MET A 60 -0.86 -31.92 -13.06
CA MET A 60 -0.31 -31.01 -12.11
C MET A 60 -1.13 -31.02 -10.83
N ILE A 61 -0.46 -30.88 -9.69
CA ILE A 61 -1.06 -30.80 -8.36
C ILE A 61 -0.93 -29.37 -7.89
N ALA A 62 -1.99 -28.84 -7.28
CA ALA A 62 -1.98 -27.50 -6.71
C ALA A 62 -1.00 -27.44 -5.52
N GLU A 63 -0.21 -26.39 -5.46
CA GLU A 63 0.72 -26.11 -4.39
C GLU A 63 0.28 -24.84 -3.63
N PRO A 64 0.54 -24.76 -2.30
CA PRO A 64 0.24 -23.54 -1.57
C PRO A 64 1.19 -22.44 -1.98
N VAL A 65 0.65 -21.35 -2.54
CA VAL A 65 1.41 -20.17 -2.93
C VAL A 65 0.98 -18.96 -2.09
N MET A 66 1.95 -18.17 -1.64
CA MET A 66 1.68 -16.92 -0.93
C MET A 66 1.35 -15.82 -1.94
N ARG A 67 0.08 -15.43 -1.97
CA ARG A 67 -0.36 -14.28 -2.76
C ARG A 67 0.27 -13.00 -2.20
N GLN A 68 0.68 -12.10 -3.08
CA GLN A 68 1.16 -10.77 -2.70
C GLN A 68 0.16 -9.70 -3.13
N ILE A 69 -0.21 -8.85 -2.20
CA ILE A 69 -1.06 -7.70 -2.46
C ILE A 69 -0.17 -6.48 -2.62
N THR A 70 -0.19 -5.86 -3.79
CA THR A 70 0.54 -4.62 -4.05
C THR A 70 -0.35 -3.43 -3.71
N VAL A 71 0.16 -2.55 -2.85
CA VAL A 71 -0.53 -1.34 -2.36
C VAL A 71 0.37 -0.14 -2.62
N TYR A 72 -0.19 0.89 -3.24
CA TYR A 72 0.51 2.16 -3.44
C TYR A 72 0.13 3.16 -2.36
N GLY A 73 1.13 3.90 -1.89
CA GLY A 73 0.95 4.84 -0.80
C GLY A 73 2.13 5.81 -0.65
N GLN A 74 2.30 6.32 0.56
CA GLN A 74 3.36 7.27 0.88
C GLN A 74 3.93 7.03 2.28
N THR A 75 5.13 7.51 2.51
CA THR A 75 5.76 7.50 3.82
C THR A 75 5.35 8.72 4.64
N GLU A 76 5.08 8.52 5.91
CA GLU A 76 4.72 9.56 6.87
C GLU A 76 5.51 9.40 8.16
N PRO A 77 5.76 10.47 8.93
CA PRO A 77 6.32 10.34 10.27
C PRO A 77 5.37 9.52 11.17
N ALA A 78 5.91 8.76 12.12
CA ALA A 78 5.08 8.00 13.06
C ALA A 78 4.15 8.90 13.88
N ARG A 79 4.58 10.11 14.17
CA ARG A 79 3.80 11.17 14.86
C ARG A 79 4.24 12.54 14.40
N THR A 80 3.29 13.45 14.30
CA THR A 80 3.54 14.88 14.09
C THR A 80 2.84 15.65 15.19
N VAL A 81 3.54 16.56 15.84
CA VAL A 81 3.00 17.45 16.90
C VAL A 81 3.28 18.89 16.54
N GLU A 82 2.23 19.67 16.46
CA GLU A 82 2.33 21.12 16.40
C GLU A 82 2.48 21.67 17.83
N MET A 83 3.65 22.20 18.12
CA MET A 83 3.97 22.73 19.43
C MET A 83 3.53 24.20 19.50
N ALA A 84 2.62 24.49 20.42
CA ALA A 84 2.16 25.84 20.69
C ALA A 84 2.72 26.35 22.01
N ALA A 85 2.84 27.67 22.15
CA ALA A 85 3.26 28.30 23.39
C ALA A 85 2.18 28.14 24.47
N GLU A 86 2.54 27.57 25.62
CA GLU A 86 1.65 27.40 26.77
C GLU A 86 1.59 28.66 27.65
N THR A 87 2.56 29.55 27.49
CA THR A 87 2.64 30.85 28.18
C THR A 87 3.16 31.94 27.25
N GLN A 88 2.93 33.17 27.59
CA GLN A 88 3.43 34.30 26.82
C GLN A 88 4.82 34.72 27.25
N GLY A 89 5.66 35.15 26.29
CA GLY A 89 7.01 35.64 26.59
C GLY A 89 7.81 35.94 25.33
N ARG A 90 8.99 36.58 25.55
CA ARG A 90 9.95 36.80 24.47
C ARG A 90 10.90 35.61 24.34
N VAL A 91 11.15 35.15 23.14
CA VAL A 91 12.15 34.12 22.85
C VAL A 91 13.54 34.68 23.10
N VAL A 92 14.29 34.08 24.02
CA VAL A 92 15.66 34.49 24.37
C VAL A 92 16.72 33.55 23.90
N ALA A 93 16.36 32.26 23.67
CA ALA A 93 17.30 31.27 23.17
C ALA A 93 16.55 30.19 22.36
N VAL A 94 17.19 29.77 21.29
CA VAL A 94 16.79 28.58 20.48
C VAL A 94 17.96 27.63 20.53
N GLN A 95 17.71 26.39 20.98
CA GLN A 95 18.75 25.36 21.16
C GLN A 95 18.62 24.23 20.15
N ALA A 96 17.41 24.01 19.61
CA ALA A 96 17.14 22.96 18.64
C ALA A 96 17.37 23.46 17.21
N GLU A 97 18.16 22.72 16.44
CA GLU A 97 18.35 22.93 15.01
C GLU A 97 17.35 22.11 14.21
N ARG A 98 16.84 22.66 13.12
CA ARG A 98 15.91 21.96 12.21
C ARG A 98 16.62 20.77 11.56
N GLY A 99 15.88 19.65 11.43
CA GLY A 99 16.37 18.41 10.81
C GLY A 99 17.29 17.56 11.66
N ARG A 100 17.72 18.02 12.84
CA ARG A 100 18.54 17.21 13.76
C ARG A 100 17.68 16.36 14.68
N GLN A 101 18.22 15.18 15.01
CA GLN A 101 17.66 14.29 16.02
C GLN A 101 17.78 14.92 17.42
N ILE A 102 16.68 14.94 18.13
CA ILE A 102 16.53 15.56 19.46
C ILE A 102 15.90 14.52 20.39
N LYS A 103 16.48 14.32 21.56
CA LYS A 103 15.95 13.39 22.55
C LYS A 103 14.81 14.04 23.35
N ARG A 104 13.89 13.22 23.81
CA ARG A 104 12.81 13.59 24.73
C ARG A 104 13.34 14.41 25.90
N GLY A 105 12.66 15.50 26.23
CA GLY A 105 13.03 16.40 27.33
C GLY A 105 14.13 17.41 26.99
N ALA A 106 14.83 17.28 25.86
CA ALA A 106 15.80 18.26 25.42
C ALA A 106 15.12 19.61 25.12
N VAL A 107 15.83 20.71 25.41
CA VAL A 107 15.28 22.04 25.27
C VAL A 107 15.29 22.45 23.80
N ILE A 108 14.13 22.85 23.31
CA ILE A 108 13.94 23.40 21.95
C ILE A 108 14.19 24.91 21.96
N LEU A 109 13.48 25.63 22.84
CA LEU A 109 13.65 27.06 23.01
C LEU A 109 13.37 27.50 24.44
N LYS A 110 13.79 28.70 24.79
CA LYS A 110 13.54 29.33 26.08
C LYS A 110 12.94 30.74 25.90
N LEU A 111 11.95 31.02 26.73
CA LEU A 111 11.37 32.36 26.89
C LEU A 111 12.04 33.09 28.04
N ASP A 112 11.87 34.41 28.07
CA ASP A 112 12.41 35.28 29.12
C ASP A 112 11.71 35.01 30.47
N THR A 113 12.45 34.63 31.47
CA THR A 113 11.94 34.17 32.79
C THR A 113 11.96 35.20 33.88
N ARG A 114 12.41 36.46 33.61
CA ARG A 114 12.70 37.43 34.66
C ARG A 114 11.55 37.71 35.62
N ASP A 115 10.35 37.98 35.13
CA ASP A 115 9.18 38.24 35.99
C ASP A 115 8.62 36.96 36.62
N ARG A 116 8.74 35.80 35.97
CA ARG A 116 8.26 34.53 36.50
C ARG A 116 9.09 34.03 37.68
N ARG A 117 10.43 34.23 37.63
CA ARG A 117 11.29 33.95 38.78
C ARG A 117 10.95 34.77 40.00
N ALA A 118 10.64 36.09 39.80
CA ALA A 118 10.22 36.94 40.90
C ALA A 118 8.88 36.47 41.49
N ARG A 119 7.90 36.09 40.66
CA ARG A 119 6.63 35.54 41.14
C ARG A 119 6.79 34.23 41.88
N LEU A 120 7.67 33.34 41.42
CA LEU A 120 7.97 32.09 42.11
C LEU A 120 8.54 32.37 43.51
N ALA A 121 9.56 33.25 43.62
CA ALA A 121 10.15 33.64 44.89
C ALA A 121 9.11 34.29 45.87
N GLN A 122 8.19 35.09 45.35
CA GLN A 122 7.06 35.65 46.11
C GLN A 122 6.13 34.55 46.64
N ALA A 123 5.74 33.60 45.78
CA ALA A 123 4.85 32.49 46.17
C ALA A 123 5.51 31.55 47.21
N GLU A 124 6.81 31.28 47.05
CA GLU A 124 7.61 30.53 48.06
C GLU A 124 7.60 31.26 49.41
N ALA A 125 7.80 32.57 49.45
CA ALA A 125 7.73 33.36 50.66
C ALA A 125 6.35 33.29 51.33
N SER A 126 5.28 33.40 50.52
CA SER A 126 3.89 33.30 51.01
C SER A 126 3.57 31.93 51.63
N VAL A 127 4.05 30.82 51.04
CA VAL A 127 3.91 29.47 51.63
C VAL A 127 4.62 29.41 52.94
N ASN A 128 5.86 29.91 53.02
CA ASN A 128 6.67 29.89 54.27
C ASN A 128 5.99 30.72 55.40
N GLU A 129 5.44 31.92 55.09
CA GLU A 129 4.65 32.74 56.00
C GLU A 129 3.41 31.99 56.51
N ALA A 130 2.61 31.45 55.59
CA ALA A 130 1.37 30.73 55.93
C ALA A 130 1.68 29.45 56.77
N GLN A 131 2.73 28.74 56.46
CA GLN A 131 3.19 27.54 57.17
C GLN A 131 3.66 27.89 58.59
N THR A 132 4.43 28.97 58.74
CA THR A 132 4.88 29.45 60.07
C THR A 132 3.70 29.90 60.91
N SER A 133 2.77 30.67 60.34
CA SER A 133 1.53 31.11 61.01
C SER A 133 0.69 29.91 61.47
N TYR A 134 0.48 28.92 60.60
CA TYR A 134 -0.25 27.71 60.94
C TYR A 134 0.43 26.94 62.09
N ALA A 135 1.75 26.73 62.02
CA ALA A 135 2.50 26.08 63.05
C ALA A 135 2.37 26.79 64.42
N ALA A 136 2.50 28.11 64.46
CA ALA A 136 2.35 28.91 65.66
C ALA A 136 0.92 28.83 66.27
N GLN A 137 -0.09 28.84 65.40
CA GLN A 137 -1.50 28.70 65.84
C GLN A 137 -1.81 27.31 66.40
N LEU A 138 -1.16 26.24 65.79
CA LEU A 138 -1.31 24.86 66.24
C LEU A 138 -0.70 24.69 67.64
N GLU A 139 0.41 25.33 67.95
CA GLU A 139 1.05 25.33 69.24
C GLU A 139 0.16 26.04 70.28
N LEU A 140 -0.39 27.21 69.97
CA LEU A 140 -1.29 27.97 70.82
C LEU A 140 -2.64 27.28 71.06
N GLN A 141 -3.10 26.41 70.15
CA GLN A 141 -4.31 25.60 70.32
C GLN A 141 -4.13 24.57 71.44
N GLN A 142 -2.95 23.95 71.56
CA GLN A 142 -2.66 22.98 72.62
C GLN A 142 -2.82 23.62 74.00
N ASP A 143 -2.54 24.91 74.14
CA ASP A 143 -2.71 25.69 75.37
C ASP A 143 -4.10 26.30 75.52
N GLY A 144 -5.01 26.03 74.55
CA GLY A 144 -6.42 26.50 74.60
C GLY A 144 -6.64 27.94 74.21
N TYR A 145 -5.64 28.64 73.60
CA TYR A 145 -5.73 30.06 73.21
C TYR A 145 -6.29 30.32 71.84
N VAL A 146 -6.44 29.24 71.01
CA VAL A 146 -6.90 29.34 69.60
C VAL A 146 -8.05 28.40 69.37
N SER A 147 -9.11 28.87 68.66
CA SER A 147 -10.30 28.05 68.31
C SER A 147 -10.05 27.14 67.11
N GLU A 148 -10.81 26.06 66.97
CA GLU A 148 -10.78 25.16 65.76
C GLU A 148 -11.04 25.95 64.48
N THR A 149 -11.93 26.99 64.52
CA THR A 149 -12.22 27.85 63.36
C THR A 149 -10.99 28.62 62.92
N GLN A 150 -10.19 29.13 63.84
CA GLN A 150 -8.93 29.85 63.52
C GLN A 150 -7.88 28.90 62.92
N ILE A 151 -7.80 27.65 63.40
CA ILE A 151 -6.94 26.63 62.80
C ILE A 151 -7.42 26.32 61.37
N ALA A 152 -8.75 26.09 61.19
CA ALA A 152 -9.29 25.86 59.84
C ALA A 152 -9.02 27.01 58.86
N GLU A 153 -9.08 28.26 59.36
CA GLU A 153 -8.72 29.41 58.56
C GLU A 153 -7.22 29.44 58.17
N SER A 154 -6.35 29.08 59.09
CA SER A 154 -4.90 29.07 58.81
C SER A 154 -4.52 27.93 57.87
N VAL A 155 -5.20 26.77 57.95
CA VAL A 155 -5.05 25.66 56.99
C VAL A 155 -5.53 26.10 55.59
N ALA A 156 -6.67 26.77 55.51
CA ALA A 156 -7.16 27.29 54.24
C ALA A 156 -6.18 28.28 53.58
N LYS A 157 -5.61 29.19 54.38
CA LYS A 157 -4.57 30.15 53.88
C LYS A 157 -3.31 29.42 53.39
N LEU A 158 -2.88 28.39 54.09
CA LEU A 158 -1.74 27.59 53.68
C LEU A 158 -2.00 26.88 52.36
N GLU A 159 -3.17 26.28 52.20
CA GLU A 159 -3.55 25.60 50.94
C GLU A 159 -3.67 26.55 49.76
N VAL A 160 -4.19 27.78 49.96
CA VAL A 160 -4.19 28.83 48.94
C VAL A 160 -2.77 29.23 48.53
N ALA A 161 -1.87 29.41 49.50
CA ALA A 161 -0.49 29.74 49.22
C ALA A 161 0.25 28.64 48.46
N LYS A 162 0.00 27.35 48.80
CA LYS A 162 0.55 26.20 48.06
C LYS A 162 0.02 26.15 46.61
N ALA A 163 -1.27 26.43 46.42
CA ALA A 163 -1.85 26.46 45.06
C ALA A 163 -1.21 27.56 44.20
N GLU A 164 -0.96 28.74 44.76
CA GLU A 164 -0.27 29.83 44.07
C GLU A 164 1.21 29.49 43.77
N LEU A 165 1.90 28.80 44.70
CA LEU A 165 3.26 28.31 44.45
C LEU A 165 3.28 27.32 43.27
N THR A 166 2.37 26.35 43.26
CA THR A 166 2.24 25.36 42.16
C THR A 166 2.02 26.09 40.83
N ARG A 167 1.14 27.07 40.79
CA ARG A 167 0.87 27.87 39.61
C ARG A 167 2.12 28.61 39.12
N ALA A 168 2.87 29.26 40.04
CA ALA A 168 4.09 29.98 39.71
C ALA A 168 5.20 29.05 39.18
N GLN A 169 5.29 27.82 39.71
CA GLN A 169 6.19 26.78 39.20
C GLN A 169 5.84 26.35 37.78
N LEU A 170 4.56 26.05 37.51
CA LEU A 170 4.08 25.69 36.17
C LEU A 170 4.33 26.84 35.17
N ASP A 171 4.03 28.08 35.53
CA ASP A 171 4.29 29.24 34.69
C ASP A 171 5.79 29.42 34.34
N LEU A 172 6.68 29.03 35.27
CA LEU A 172 8.13 29.04 35.01
C LEU A 172 8.57 27.86 34.13
N ASP A 173 7.99 26.69 34.34
CA ASP A 173 8.28 25.49 33.54
C ASP A 173 7.89 25.70 32.08
N TYR A 174 6.74 26.30 31.82
CA TYR A 174 6.26 26.65 30.47
C TYR A 174 7.16 27.63 29.71
N MET A 175 8.06 28.37 30.42
CA MET A 175 9.06 29.20 29.78
C MET A 175 10.16 28.44 29.07
N THR A 176 10.20 27.09 29.23
CA THR A 176 11.17 26.22 28.58
C THR A 176 10.46 25.12 27.80
N MET A 177 10.37 25.30 26.49
CA MET A 177 9.78 24.28 25.62
C MET A 177 10.75 23.13 25.38
N ARG A 178 10.26 21.92 25.57
CA ARG A 178 11.05 20.69 25.47
C ARG A 178 10.43 19.73 24.46
N ALA A 179 11.28 18.87 23.89
CA ALA A 179 10.86 17.81 23.00
C ALA A 179 9.94 16.82 23.73
N PRO A 180 8.72 16.52 23.22
CA PRO A 180 7.78 15.63 23.88
C PRO A 180 8.16 14.14 23.77
N PHE A 181 8.92 13.78 22.76
CA PHE A 181 9.44 12.42 22.48
C PHE A 181 10.76 12.52 21.73
N ASP A 182 11.40 11.38 21.46
CA ASP A 182 12.58 11.31 20.61
C ASP A 182 12.17 11.53 19.15
N GLY A 183 12.84 12.43 18.42
CA GLY A 183 12.44 12.79 17.07
C GLY A 183 13.24 13.94 16.50
N ALA A 184 12.70 14.67 15.56
CA ALA A 184 13.33 15.82 14.91
C ALA A 184 12.44 17.06 14.83
N LEU A 185 13.07 18.21 14.85
CA LEU A 185 12.39 19.49 14.60
C LEU A 185 12.23 19.67 13.09
N GLN A 186 10.99 19.56 12.60
CA GLN A 186 10.68 19.75 11.19
C GLN A 186 10.71 21.24 10.81
N GLU A 187 9.96 22.04 11.57
CA GLU A 187 9.81 23.47 11.31
C GLU A 187 9.84 24.24 12.63
N ARG A 188 10.31 25.47 12.56
CA ARG A 188 10.28 26.44 13.66
C ARG A 188 9.72 27.75 13.14
N ALA A 189 8.60 28.15 13.74
CA ALA A 189 7.83 29.34 13.33
C ALA A 189 8.29 30.63 14.00
N VAL A 190 9.24 30.55 14.98
CA VAL A 190 9.66 31.69 15.80
C VAL A 190 11.18 31.83 15.85
N GLU A 191 11.67 33.07 16.00
CA GLU A 191 13.09 33.40 16.11
C GLU A 191 13.42 34.09 17.45
N ILE A 192 14.73 34.17 17.76
CA ILE A 192 15.21 34.88 18.94
C ILE A 192 14.79 36.35 18.83
N GLY A 193 14.12 36.85 19.87
CA GLY A 193 13.58 38.20 19.91
C GLY A 193 12.08 38.29 19.66
N ASP A 194 11.47 37.29 19.09
CA ASP A 194 10.02 37.24 18.88
C ASP A 194 9.24 37.18 20.20
N PHE A 195 8.05 37.74 20.20
CA PHE A 195 7.13 37.67 21.32
C PHE A 195 5.99 36.70 20.97
N VAL A 196 5.85 35.63 21.76
CA VAL A 196 4.79 34.64 21.61
C VAL A 196 3.70 34.83 22.66
N ARG A 197 2.46 34.50 22.29
CA ARG A 197 1.28 34.44 23.17
C ARG A 197 0.87 33.00 23.36
N VAL A 198 0.04 32.76 24.37
CA VAL A 198 -0.58 31.43 24.59
C VAL A 198 -1.34 31.02 23.34
N GLY A 199 -1.05 29.80 22.82
CA GLY A 199 -1.65 29.25 21.62
C GLY A 199 -0.92 29.56 20.31
N ASP A 200 0.07 30.48 20.29
CA ASP A 200 0.86 30.73 19.09
C ASP A 200 1.68 29.50 18.73
N GLN A 201 1.65 29.10 17.44
CA GLN A 201 2.46 27.98 16.93
C GLN A 201 3.94 28.37 16.99
N VAL A 202 4.73 27.51 17.60
CA VAL A 202 6.17 27.72 17.82
C VAL A 202 7.01 26.82 16.94
N ALA A 203 6.63 25.54 16.84
CA ALA A 203 7.39 24.54 16.10
C ALA A 203 6.52 23.36 15.69
N THR A 204 6.95 22.64 14.65
CA THR A 204 6.44 21.33 14.29
C THR A 204 7.50 20.29 14.59
N PHE A 205 7.15 19.32 15.43
CA PHE A 205 8.04 18.26 15.89
C PHE A 205 7.54 16.90 15.39
N ILE A 206 8.42 16.08 14.81
CA ILE A 206 8.07 14.80 14.20
C ILE A 206 8.84 13.67 14.87
N ASP A 207 8.16 12.52 14.95
CA ASP A 207 8.80 11.24 15.27
C ASP A 207 9.21 10.59 13.93
N ASN A 208 10.50 10.59 13.68
CA ASN A 208 11.10 9.99 12.48
C ASN A 208 11.97 8.78 12.81
N ILE A 209 11.92 8.27 14.04
CA ILE A 209 12.61 7.03 14.47
C ILE A 209 11.89 5.80 13.90
N SER A 210 10.58 5.92 13.73
CA SER A 210 9.77 5.03 12.92
C SER A 210 9.11 5.82 11.78
N ILE A 211 9.04 5.23 10.62
CA ILE A 211 8.31 5.76 9.47
C ILE A 211 7.10 4.87 9.22
N ILE A 212 5.97 5.48 8.95
CA ILE A 212 4.76 4.78 8.57
C ILE A 212 4.62 4.86 7.06
N VAL A 213 4.45 3.71 6.42
CA VAL A 213 4.03 3.66 5.02
C VAL A 213 2.52 3.45 5.03
N THR A 214 1.78 4.47 4.60
CA THR A 214 0.32 4.43 4.52
C THR A 214 -0.10 4.07 3.12
N GLY A 215 -1.16 3.28 2.98
CA GLY A 215 -1.74 2.95 1.69
C GLY A 215 -3.15 2.38 1.85
N THR A 216 -3.83 2.15 0.73
CA THR A 216 -5.21 1.67 0.75
C THR A 216 -5.33 0.31 0.09
N ILE A 217 -6.00 -0.63 0.76
CA ILE A 217 -6.27 -1.99 0.31
C ILE A 217 -7.74 -2.17 -0.04
N SER A 218 -8.05 -2.98 -1.04
CA SER A 218 -9.43 -3.23 -1.47
C SER A 218 -10.23 -4.05 -0.45
N GLU A 219 -11.57 -3.94 -0.50
CA GLU A 219 -12.49 -4.75 0.31
C GLU A 219 -12.29 -6.26 0.09
N LYS A 220 -11.88 -6.68 -1.10
CA LYS A 220 -11.65 -8.09 -1.42
C LYS A 220 -10.35 -8.63 -0.77
N ASP A 221 -9.35 -7.77 -0.64
CA ASP A 221 -8.00 -8.15 -0.22
C ASP A 221 -7.78 -7.99 1.29
N VAL A 222 -8.53 -7.10 1.96
CA VAL A 222 -8.36 -6.80 3.39
C VAL A 222 -8.50 -8.03 4.30
N ARG A 223 -9.31 -9.01 3.90
CA ARG A 223 -9.51 -10.27 4.66
C ARG A 223 -8.25 -11.13 4.80
N PHE A 224 -7.26 -10.92 3.93
CA PHE A 224 -6.02 -11.70 3.90
C PHE A 224 -4.88 -11.05 4.67
N VAL A 225 -5.04 -9.79 5.08
CA VAL A 225 -4.00 -9.00 5.74
C VAL A 225 -4.33 -8.87 7.22
N GLN A 226 -3.36 -9.11 8.09
CA GLN A 226 -3.52 -9.04 9.53
C GLN A 226 -2.53 -8.04 10.15
N VAL A 227 -2.92 -7.50 11.31
CA VAL A 227 -2.00 -6.71 12.12
C VAL A 227 -0.85 -7.62 12.57
N ASP A 228 0.37 -7.10 12.63
CA ASP A 228 1.64 -7.77 12.87
C ASP A 228 2.22 -8.57 11.69
N ASP A 229 1.52 -8.69 10.56
CA ASP A 229 2.10 -9.24 9.35
C ASP A 229 3.33 -8.44 8.89
N ILE A 230 4.30 -9.14 8.34
CA ILE A 230 5.50 -8.53 7.76
C ILE A 230 5.20 -8.11 6.32
N GLY A 231 5.44 -6.83 6.02
CA GLY A 231 5.36 -6.28 4.67
C GLY A 231 6.68 -5.67 4.23
N ASN A 232 6.87 -5.62 2.92
CA ASN A 232 8.00 -4.93 2.30
C ASN A 232 7.49 -3.70 1.57
N ALA A 233 8.26 -2.61 1.57
CA ALA A 233 7.94 -1.45 0.78
C ALA A 233 9.15 -1.00 -0.03
N ARG A 234 8.90 -0.65 -1.30
CA ARG A 234 9.88 -0.02 -2.19
C ARG A 234 9.52 1.45 -2.32
N LEU A 235 10.44 2.31 -1.92
CA LEU A 235 10.28 3.75 -2.02
C LEU A 235 10.62 4.25 -3.42
N ALA A 236 10.05 5.38 -3.82
CA ALA A 236 10.40 6.04 -5.10
C ALA A 236 11.89 6.43 -5.19
N THR A 237 12.60 6.51 -4.05
CA THR A 237 14.06 6.69 -3.98
C THR A 237 14.85 5.45 -4.40
N GLY A 238 14.20 4.29 -4.62
CA GLY A 238 14.81 3.00 -4.91
C GLY A 238 15.17 2.18 -3.66
N GLN A 239 14.99 2.71 -2.46
CA GLN A 239 15.26 2.02 -1.22
C GLN A 239 14.17 0.99 -0.93
N GLU A 240 14.55 -0.22 -0.53
CA GLU A 240 13.65 -1.26 -0.05
C GLU A 240 13.71 -1.33 1.49
N VAL A 241 12.55 -1.35 2.10
CA VAL A 241 12.40 -1.38 3.56
C VAL A 241 11.40 -2.45 3.96
N THR A 242 11.62 -3.03 5.13
CA THR A 242 10.74 -4.05 5.70
C THR A 242 10.14 -3.51 6.99
N GLY A 243 8.85 -3.76 7.18
CA GLY A 243 8.13 -3.33 8.38
C GLY A 243 7.07 -4.33 8.81
N ARG A 244 6.29 -3.93 9.83
CA ARG A 244 5.13 -4.66 10.31
C ARG A 244 3.87 -3.83 10.13
N ILE A 245 2.78 -4.49 9.79
CA ILE A 245 1.46 -3.85 9.72
C ILE A 245 1.04 -3.52 11.16
N ARG A 246 0.98 -2.23 11.49
CA ARG A 246 0.58 -1.76 12.81
C ARG A 246 -0.91 -1.48 12.93
N TYR A 247 -1.54 -1.16 11.80
CA TYR A 247 -2.93 -0.75 11.78
C TYR A 247 -3.61 -1.08 10.46
N ILE A 248 -4.85 -1.53 10.55
CA ILE A 248 -5.77 -1.67 9.42
C ILE A 248 -7.06 -0.97 9.86
N SER A 249 -7.57 -0.05 9.05
CA SER A 249 -8.81 0.66 9.37
C SER A 249 -9.96 -0.34 9.52
N PRO A 250 -10.77 -0.25 10.60
CA PRO A 250 -11.96 -1.09 10.74
C PRO A 250 -13.14 -0.65 9.86
N VAL A 251 -13.02 0.51 9.20
CA VAL A 251 -14.06 1.10 8.36
C VAL A 251 -13.48 1.45 7.01
N ALA A 252 -14.15 1.01 5.95
CA ALA A 252 -13.78 1.38 4.58
C ALA A 252 -14.15 2.84 4.28
N ASP A 253 -13.34 3.49 3.46
CA ASP A 253 -13.75 4.75 2.83
C ASP A 253 -14.93 4.48 1.89
N PRO A 254 -16.07 5.16 2.08
CA PRO A 254 -17.28 4.88 1.31
C PRO A 254 -17.18 5.26 -0.16
N SER A 255 -16.28 6.16 -0.53
CA SER A 255 -16.10 6.64 -1.89
C SER A 255 -15.24 5.70 -2.74
N THR A 256 -14.18 5.14 -2.15
CA THR A 256 -13.21 4.27 -2.82
C THR A 256 -13.42 2.79 -2.51
N ARG A 257 -14.17 2.45 -1.46
CA ARG A 257 -14.35 1.10 -0.92
C ARG A 257 -13.02 0.42 -0.57
N THR A 258 -12.13 1.21 0.00
CA THR A 258 -10.81 0.74 0.42
C THR A 258 -10.61 0.95 1.92
N PHE A 259 -9.75 0.13 2.51
CA PHE A 259 -9.33 0.23 3.91
C PHE A 259 -7.93 0.82 3.98
N ASN A 260 -7.69 1.74 4.91
CA ASN A 260 -6.34 2.24 5.16
C ASN A 260 -5.51 1.19 5.90
N VAL A 261 -4.29 0.97 5.42
CA VAL A 261 -3.30 0.07 6.03
C VAL A 261 -2.02 0.86 6.30
N GLU A 262 -1.44 0.65 7.48
CA GLU A 262 -0.23 1.30 7.91
C GLU A 262 0.84 0.27 8.22
N LEU A 263 1.96 0.37 7.51
CA LEU A 263 3.16 -0.43 7.71
C LEU A 263 4.18 0.40 8.50
N GLU A 264 4.53 -0.02 9.70
CA GLU A 264 5.56 0.62 10.51
C GLU A 264 6.94 0.08 10.18
N VAL A 265 7.82 0.98 9.75
CA VAL A 265 9.20 0.69 9.35
C VAL A 265 10.14 1.34 10.36
N PRO A 266 11.02 0.57 11.06
CA PRO A 266 12.04 1.13 11.91
C PRO A 266 13.01 2.02 11.13
N ASN A 267 13.31 3.21 11.66
CA ASN A 267 14.18 4.20 11.01
C ASN A 267 15.14 4.85 12.03
N PRO A 268 15.95 4.07 12.77
CA PRO A 268 16.79 4.61 13.84
C PRO A 268 17.84 5.60 13.33
N ASP A 269 18.28 5.44 12.09
CA ASP A 269 19.33 6.28 11.47
C ASP A 269 18.76 7.50 10.74
N GLY A 270 17.43 7.63 10.67
CA GLY A 270 16.77 8.70 9.91
C GLY A 270 17.00 8.62 8.39
N SER A 271 17.37 7.44 7.87
CA SER A 271 17.71 7.26 6.44
C SER A 271 16.48 7.15 5.54
N VAL A 272 15.33 6.78 6.08
CA VAL A 272 14.06 6.71 5.37
C VAL A 272 13.35 8.07 5.49
N PRO A 273 13.20 8.82 4.38
CA PRO A 273 12.51 10.10 4.42
C PRO A 273 10.99 9.92 4.47
N ALA A 274 10.30 10.84 5.13
CA ALA A 274 8.84 10.98 5.06
C ALA A 274 8.40 11.79 3.83
N GLY A 275 7.15 11.59 3.38
CA GLY A 275 6.58 12.29 2.23
C GLY A 275 6.96 11.70 0.87
N VAL A 276 7.50 10.48 0.84
CA VAL A 276 7.92 9.79 -0.38
C VAL A 276 6.90 8.74 -0.77
N THR A 277 6.59 8.65 -2.07
CA THR A 277 5.74 7.58 -2.62
C THR A 277 6.38 6.22 -2.38
N ALA A 278 5.57 5.24 -2.04
CA ALA A 278 5.99 3.88 -1.75
C ALA A 278 5.04 2.86 -2.39
N GLU A 279 5.61 1.76 -2.86
CA GLU A 279 4.91 0.54 -3.26
C GLU A 279 5.10 -0.50 -2.17
N MET A 280 4.02 -0.87 -1.48
CA MET A 280 4.03 -1.93 -0.46
C MET A 280 3.64 -3.26 -1.05
N LYS A 281 4.31 -4.32 -0.64
CA LYS A 281 3.97 -5.72 -0.91
C LYS A 281 3.59 -6.38 0.41
N LEU A 282 2.30 -6.66 0.56
CA LEU A 282 1.72 -7.25 1.75
C LEU A 282 1.39 -8.72 1.49
N PRO A 283 1.41 -9.60 2.51
CA PRO A 283 0.97 -10.98 2.35
C PRO A 283 -0.53 -11.02 2.05
N GLY A 284 -0.91 -11.75 1.00
CA GLY A 284 -2.30 -11.87 0.53
C GLY A 284 -2.95 -13.20 0.90
N GLY A 285 -2.42 -13.91 1.89
CA GLY A 285 -2.85 -15.26 2.25
C GLY A 285 -2.18 -16.35 1.39
N SER A 286 -2.38 -17.60 1.78
CA SER A 286 -1.94 -18.78 1.03
C SER A 286 -3.14 -19.35 0.29
N GLU A 287 -3.02 -19.53 -1.02
CA GLU A 287 -4.03 -20.16 -1.86
C GLU A 287 -3.40 -21.35 -2.60
N MET A 288 -4.21 -22.39 -2.85
CA MET A 288 -3.79 -23.52 -3.67
C MET A 288 -3.80 -23.10 -5.13
N ALA A 289 -2.64 -23.14 -5.77
CA ALA A 289 -2.44 -22.67 -7.13
C ALA A 289 -1.58 -23.64 -7.95
N HIS A 290 -1.73 -23.57 -9.28
CA HIS A 290 -0.91 -24.37 -10.21
C HIS A 290 0.10 -23.46 -10.89
N LYS A 291 1.36 -23.87 -10.90
CA LYS A 291 2.41 -23.17 -11.65
C LYS A 291 2.39 -23.60 -13.11
N ILE A 292 2.10 -22.68 -14.01
CA ILE A 292 1.98 -22.95 -15.43
C ILE A 292 2.79 -21.97 -16.28
N SER A 293 3.06 -22.36 -17.53
CA SER A 293 3.56 -21.40 -18.52
C SER A 293 2.46 -20.41 -18.93
N PRO A 294 2.75 -19.11 -19.06
CA PRO A 294 1.79 -18.12 -19.56
C PRO A 294 1.20 -18.47 -20.95
N ALA A 295 1.91 -19.26 -21.74
CA ALA A 295 1.48 -19.72 -23.06
C ALA A 295 0.26 -20.66 -23.02
N LEU A 296 -0.09 -21.20 -21.85
CA LEU A 296 -1.24 -22.09 -21.68
C LEU A 296 -2.54 -21.33 -21.39
N LEU A 297 -2.42 -20.02 -21.08
CA LEU A 297 -3.60 -19.17 -20.87
C LEU A 297 -4.34 -18.97 -22.19
N THR A 298 -5.64 -19.19 -22.17
CA THR A 298 -6.53 -19.00 -23.32
C THR A 298 -7.68 -18.06 -22.94
N LEU A 299 -8.27 -17.41 -23.96
CA LEU A 299 -9.43 -16.56 -23.76
C LEU A 299 -10.70 -17.39 -23.98
N GLY A 300 -11.62 -17.38 -23.03
CA GLY A 300 -12.95 -17.97 -23.16
C GLY A 300 -13.84 -17.19 -24.11
N ALA A 301 -15.00 -17.76 -24.45
CA ALA A 301 -15.99 -17.13 -25.31
C ALA A 301 -16.51 -15.79 -24.75
N ASP A 302 -16.54 -15.67 -23.42
CA ASP A 302 -17.00 -14.47 -22.68
C ASP A 302 -15.88 -13.44 -22.45
N GLY A 303 -14.66 -13.71 -22.98
CA GLY A 303 -13.50 -12.82 -22.82
C GLY A 303 -12.74 -13.02 -21.53
N ASN A 304 -13.07 -14.00 -20.69
CA ASN A 304 -12.37 -14.34 -19.45
C ASN A 304 -11.14 -15.18 -19.74
N ILE A 305 -10.08 -14.97 -18.95
CA ILE A 305 -8.86 -15.77 -19.02
C ILE A 305 -9.12 -17.13 -18.36
N GLY A 306 -8.70 -18.20 -19.03
CA GLY A 306 -8.86 -19.55 -18.50
C GLY A 306 -7.87 -20.54 -19.08
N ILE A 307 -8.02 -21.79 -18.64
CA ILE A 307 -7.18 -22.92 -19.03
C ILE A 307 -8.07 -24.07 -19.47
N LYS A 308 -7.63 -24.79 -20.49
CA LYS A 308 -8.27 -26.02 -20.94
C LYS A 308 -7.64 -27.21 -20.23
N ILE A 309 -8.46 -27.99 -19.57
CA ILE A 309 -8.08 -29.27 -18.94
C ILE A 309 -8.81 -30.42 -19.58
N VAL A 310 -8.40 -31.63 -19.30
CA VAL A 310 -9.06 -32.86 -19.74
C VAL A 310 -9.67 -33.55 -18.52
N ASP A 311 -10.96 -33.87 -18.58
CA ASP A 311 -11.69 -34.58 -17.53
C ASP A 311 -11.38 -36.08 -17.52
N GLU A 312 -12.01 -36.84 -16.60
CA GLU A 312 -11.85 -38.31 -16.51
C GLU A 312 -12.42 -39.05 -17.72
N PHE A 313 -13.29 -38.39 -18.51
CA PHE A 313 -13.91 -38.96 -19.70
C PHE A 313 -13.19 -38.55 -21.00
N ASN A 314 -11.99 -37.99 -20.90
CA ASN A 314 -11.23 -37.40 -22.00
C ASN A 314 -11.97 -36.32 -22.78
N ARG A 315 -12.75 -35.48 -22.10
CA ARG A 315 -13.37 -34.29 -22.65
C ARG A 315 -12.62 -33.04 -22.21
N VAL A 316 -12.58 -32.06 -23.10
CA VAL A 316 -11.99 -30.77 -22.83
C VAL A 316 -12.96 -29.91 -22.00
N GLU A 317 -12.51 -29.44 -20.85
CA GLU A 317 -13.21 -28.45 -20.04
C GLU A 317 -12.41 -27.16 -20.00
N PHE A 318 -13.13 -26.04 -20.00
CA PHE A 318 -12.54 -24.71 -19.83
C PHE A 318 -12.81 -24.23 -18.41
N PHE A 319 -11.74 -23.95 -17.69
CA PHE A 319 -11.79 -23.37 -16.35
C PHE A 319 -11.32 -21.93 -16.40
N GLU A 320 -12.17 -21.04 -15.91
CA GLU A 320 -11.78 -19.67 -15.64
C GLU A 320 -10.78 -19.65 -14.49
N VAL A 321 -9.67 -18.91 -14.66
CA VAL A 321 -8.59 -18.85 -13.66
C VAL A 321 -8.26 -17.42 -13.31
N GLU A 322 -7.85 -17.22 -12.04
CA GLU A 322 -7.29 -15.94 -11.58
C GLU A 322 -5.78 -16.10 -11.42
N LEU A 323 -5.02 -15.04 -11.78
CA LEU A 323 -3.58 -15.00 -11.55
C LEU A 323 -3.32 -14.65 -10.09
N ALA A 324 -2.70 -15.59 -9.35
CA ALA A 324 -2.30 -15.38 -7.96
C ALA A 324 -0.93 -14.72 -7.85
N LEU A 325 0.05 -15.15 -8.68
CA LEU A 325 1.41 -14.63 -8.67
C LEU A 325 2.04 -14.79 -10.07
N SER A 326 2.85 -13.81 -10.48
CA SER A 326 3.63 -13.88 -11.73
C SER A 326 5.11 -13.88 -11.38
N GLU A 327 5.84 -14.90 -11.86
CA GLU A 327 7.27 -15.08 -11.69
C GLU A 327 7.98 -15.07 -13.05
N GLN A 328 9.31 -15.03 -13.06
CA GLN A 328 10.08 -15.03 -14.32
C GLN A 328 9.95 -16.33 -15.10
N ASP A 329 9.73 -17.43 -14.41
CA ASP A 329 9.68 -18.79 -14.96
C ASP A 329 8.26 -19.37 -15.08
N GLY A 330 7.22 -18.60 -14.77
CA GLY A 330 5.83 -19.02 -14.88
C GLY A 330 4.83 -18.15 -14.16
N VAL A 331 3.56 -18.52 -14.25
CA VAL A 331 2.47 -17.88 -13.53
C VAL A 331 1.76 -18.89 -12.64
N TRP A 332 1.38 -18.46 -11.46
CA TRP A 332 0.55 -19.22 -10.55
C TRP A 332 -0.91 -18.86 -10.76
N VAL A 333 -1.74 -19.85 -11.00
CA VAL A 333 -3.17 -19.66 -11.26
C VAL A 333 -4.02 -20.43 -10.26
N THR A 334 -5.11 -19.82 -9.83
CA THR A 334 -6.15 -20.40 -8.97
C THR A 334 -7.42 -20.67 -9.77
N GLY A 335 -8.36 -21.43 -9.21
CA GLY A 335 -9.63 -21.77 -9.89
C GLY A 335 -9.67 -23.15 -10.53
N LEU A 336 -8.55 -23.89 -10.53
CA LEU A 336 -8.49 -25.27 -11.00
C LEU A 336 -8.73 -26.27 -9.84
N PRO A 337 -9.18 -27.50 -10.13
CA PRO A 337 -9.21 -28.60 -9.16
C PRO A 337 -7.81 -28.90 -8.59
N GLU A 338 -7.74 -29.47 -7.37
CA GLU A 338 -6.47 -29.79 -6.69
C GLU A 338 -5.50 -30.60 -7.56
N THR A 339 -6.04 -31.51 -8.38
CA THR A 339 -5.27 -32.21 -9.42
C THR A 339 -5.92 -31.95 -10.77
N ALA A 340 -5.18 -31.36 -11.71
CA ALA A 340 -5.67 -30.99 -13.03
C ALA A 340 -4.79 -31.57 -14.13
N LYS A 341 -5.42 -32.17 -15.16
CA LYS A 341 -4.76 -32.60 -16.40
C LYS A 341 -4.79 -31.45 -17.40
N ILE A 342 -3.80 -30.59 -17.35
CA ILE A 342 -3.74 -29.35 -18.15
C ILE A 342 -3.25 -29.70 -19.56
N ILE A 343 -3.92 -29.18 -20.59
CA ILE A 343 -3.48 -29.34 -21.98
C ILE A 343 -2.28 -28.44 -22.24
N THR A 344 -1.13 -29.04 -22.49
CA THR A 344 0.13 -28.32 -22.72
C THR A 344 0.42 -28.06 -24.19
N VAL A 345 -0.05 -28.96 -25.08
CA VAL A 345 0.06 -28.82 -26.54
C VAL A 345 -1.26 -29.17 -27.19
N GLY A 346 -1.70 -28.34 -28.14
CA GLY A 346 -2.95 -28.57 -28.86
C GLY A 346 -4.15 -27.79 -28.35
N GLN A 347 -3.99 -26.94 -27.31
CA GLN A 347 -5.07 -26.16 -26.70
C GLN A 347 -5.81 -25.23 -27.70
N GLY A 348 -5.12 -24.77 -28.75
CA GLY A 348 -5.72 -23.91 -29.78
C GLY A 348 -6.61 -24.65 -30.78
N TYR A 349 -6.53 -25.98 -30.86
CA TYR A 349 -7.23 -26.78 -31.86
C TYR A 349 -8.45 -27.51 -31.30
N VAL A 350 -8.69 -27.45 -30.00
CA VAL A 350 -9.78 -28.15 -29.34
C VAL A 350 -10.77 -27.19 -28.70
N ALA A 351 -12.04 -27.52 -28.71
CA ALA A 351 -13.11 -26.74 -28.12
C ALA A 351 -13.61 -27.35 -26.80
N PRO A 352 -14.14 -26.57 -25.86
CA PRO A 352 -14.80 -27.08 -24.66
C PRO A 352 -15.93 -28.09 -25.04
N GLY A 353 -16.00 -29.18 -24.31
CA GLY A 353 -16.94 -30.29 -24.56
C GLY A 353 -16.48 -31.32 -25.60
N GLN A 354 -15.39 -31.08 -26.33
CA GLN A 354 -14.86 -32.02 -27.35
C GLN A 354 -14.11 -33.18 -26.70
N THR A 355 -14.31 -34.40 -27.21
CA THR A 355 -13.54 -35.55 -26.79
C THR A 355 -12.17 -35.57 -27.47
N VAL A 356 -11.11 -35.86 -26.73
CA VAL A 356 -9.72 -35.80 -27.18
C VAL A 356 -8.97 -37.12 -26.84
N ASP A 357 -7.92 -37.39 -27.61
CA ASP A 357 -6.93 -38.43 -27.28
C ASP A 357 -5.81 -37.75 -26.46
N ALA A 358 -5.88 -37.87 -25.12
CA ALA A 358 -4.98 -37.27 -24.20
C ALA A 358 -3.70 -38.10 -24.02
N VAL A 359 -2.56 -37.54 -24.43
CA VAL A 359 -1.24 -38.18 -24.27
C VAL A 359 -0.50 -37.47 -23.16
N LEU A 360 -0.06 -38.19 -22.13
CA LEU A 360 0.74 -37.62 -21.06
C LEU A 360 2.08 -37.10 -21.60
N ALA A 361 2.41 -35.84 -21.26
CA ALA A 361 3.73 -35.28 -21.52
C ALA A 361 4.76 -36.10 -20.75
N GLN A 362 5.81 -36.58 -21.44
CA GLN A 362 6.96 -37.14 -20.74
C GLN A 362 7.67 -35.98 -20.01
N PRO A 363 8.05 -36.14 -18.73
CA PRO A 363 8.81 -35.12 -18.04
C PRO A 363 10.10 -34.87 -18.82
N ASP A 364 10.36 -33.61 -19.18
CA ASP A 364 11.62 -33.19 -19.81
C ASP A 364 12.77 -33.49 -18.83
N THR A 365 13.51 -34.56 -19.12
CA THR A 365 14.73 -34.97 -18.40
C THR A 365 15.92 -34.05 -18.75
N ALA A 366 15.68 -32.84 -19.26
CA ALA A 366 16.71 -32.00 -19.84
C ALA A 366 17.34 -30.97 -18.87
N LEU A 367 17.05 -30.97 -17.56
CA LEU A 367 17.69 -30.02 -16.62
C LEU A 367 18.38 -30.66 -15.38
N ALA A 368 18.64 -31.98 -15.41
CA ALA A 368 19.39 -32.67 -14.33
C ALA A 368 20.77 -33.16 -14.81
N GLY A 369 21.51 -32.42 -15.58
CA GLY A 369 22.77 -32.90 -16.15
C GLY A 369 23.82 -31.86 -16.39
N THR A 370 24.17 -31.02 -15.39
CA THR A 370 25.44 -30.23 -15.45
C THR A 370 25.87 -29.72 -14.06
N GLU A 371 25.88 -30.62 -13.07
CA GLU A 371 26.53 -30.31 -11.79
C GLU A 371 27.20 -31.53 -11.17
N SER A 372 28.12 -32.18 -11.91
CA SER A 372 29.11 -33.08 -11.32
C SER A 372 30.23 -33.42 -12.31
N ASP A 373 31.02 -32.41 -12.75
CA ASP A 373 32.34 -32.74 -13.35
C ASP A 373 33.25 -31.51 -13.34
N ASN A 374 33.51 -30.92 -12.17
CA ASN A 374 34.59 -29.94 -12.01
C ASN A 374 35.16 -29.87 -10.59
N ALA A 375 35.32 -31.01 -9.94
CA ALA A 375 35.96 -31.10 -8.61
C ALA A 375 37.12 -32.10 -8.55
N THR A 376 37.87 -32.32 -9.66
CA THR A 376 39.06 -33.24 -9.60
C THR A 376 40.24 -32.79 -10.44
N GLU A 377 40.44 -31.49 -10.67
CA GLU A 377 41.66 -31.06 -11.39
C GLU A 377 42.29 -29.77 -10.85
N GLN A 378 42.43 -29.67 -9.53
CA GLN A 378 43.37 -28.73 -8.88
C GLN A 378 43.95 -29.33 -7.61
N MET A 379 44.67 -30.45 -7.76
CA MET A 379 45.72 -30.88 -6.82
C MET A 379 46.76 -31.66 -7.57
N LYS A 380 47.65 -30.95 -8.30
CA LYS A 380 49.03 -31.36 -8.56
C LYS A 380 49.91 -30.13 -8.73
#